data_c70fb38855d11dc1414764977fb5dd6d
#
_entry.id   c70fb38855d11dc1414764977fb5dd6d
#
_cell.length_a   1.000
_cell.length_b   1.000
_cell.length_c   1.000
_cell.angle_alpha   90.00
_cell.angle_beta   90.00
_cell.angle_gamma   90.00
#
_symmetry.space_group_name_H-M   'P 1'
#
loop_
_entity.id
_entity.type
_entity.pdbx_description
1 polymer ?
#
loop_
_entity_poly.entity_id
_entity_poly.type
_entity_poly.pdbx_seq_one_letter_code
_entity_poly.pdbx_strand_id
1 'polypeptide(L)'
;MKAWVLHGVDKITLDEVDVPTPGEGEVLLKVRAAGICGSDIPRIYETGAHNMPLIPGHEFSGEVVTAGENVSREWVGKRVGVFPLIPCRKCRPCLERRYEMCRGYSYLGSRRDGGFAEYVAVPEWNLIELADNVSFEEAAMTEP
;
A
#
# COMPACT_ATOMS: atom_id res chain seq x y z
N MET A 1 16.39 0.69 -3.07
CA MET A 1 15.35 0.12 -3.94
C MET A 1 14.90 1.14 -4.97
N LYS A 2 14.40 0.66 -6.11
CA LYS A 2 13.79 1.54 -7.11
C LYS A 2 12.32 1.83 -6.75
N ALA A 3 11.91 3.09 -6.90
CA ALA A 3 10.53 3.51 -6.69
C ALA A 3 10.19 4.69 -7.61
N TRP A 4 8.93 4.74 -8.06
CA TRP A 4 8.39 5.93 -8.70
C TRP A 4 7.97 6.93 -7.61
N VAL A 5 8.65 8.07 -7.55
CA VAL A 5 8.44 9.09 -6.51
C VAL A 5 7.78 10.33 -7.11
N LEU A 6 6.64 10.69 -6.57
CA LEU A 6 5.92 11.92 -6.90
C LEU A 6 6.44 13.06 -6.01
N HIS A 7 7.25 13.93 -6.56
CA HIS A 7 7.85 15.08 -5.86
C HIS A 7 6.94 16.32 -5.87
N GLY A 8 6.04 16.39 -6.81
CA GLY A 8 5.11 17.49 -7.03
C GLY A 8 4.19 17.18 -8.20
N VAL A 9 3.22 18.05 -8.46
CA VAL A 9 2.34 17.91 -9.63
C VAL A 9 3.20 17.84 -10.90
N ASP A 10 2.91 16.82 -11.73
CA ASP A 10 3.64 16.54 -12.99
C ASP A 10 5.15 16.30 -12.81
N LYS A 11 5.57 15.91 -11.60
CA LYS A 11 6.97 15.62 -11.27
C LYS A 11 7.09 14.25 -10.61
N ILE A 12 6.94 13.21 -11.42
CA ILE A 12 7.18 11.82 -11.02
C ILE A 12 8.47 11.30 -11.66
N THR A 13 9.37 10.72 -10.86
CA THR A 13 10.65 10.18 -11.32
C THR A 13 10.90 8.80 -10.76
N LEU A 14 11.69 8.00 -11.47
CA LEU A 14 12.18 6.71 -10.97
C LEU A 14 13.45 6.95 -10.17
N ASP A 15 13.35 6.85 -8.86
CA ASP A 15 14.44 7.16 -7.94
C ASP A 15 14.98 5.90 -7.25
N GLU A 16 16.21 5.98 -6.77
CA GLU A 16 16.73 5.04 -5.77
C GLU A 16 16.50 5.61 -4.38
N VAL A 17 15.71 4.87 -3.59
CA VAL A 17 15.36 5.23 -2.21
C VAL A 17 15.70 4.08 -1.26
N ASP A 18 15.77 4.36 0.03
CA ASP A 18 15.99 3.32 1.04
C ASP A 18 14.82 2.32 1.07
N VAL A 19 15.13 1.04 1.34
CA VAL A 19 14.10 0.04 1.61
C VAL A 19 13.45 0.38 2.96
N PRO A 20 12.12 0.50 3.04
CA PRO A 20 11.47 0.84 4.30
C PRO A 20 11.65 -0.27 5.34
N THR A 21 11.86 0.12 6.59
CA THR A 21 11.81 -0.82 7.71
C THR A 21 10.37 -0.90 8.21
N PRO A 22 9.75 -2.10 8.27
CA PRO A 22 8.40 -2.23 8.79
C PRO A 22 8.36 -1.85 10.28
N GLY A 23 7.42 -1.00 10.65
CA GLY A 23 7.17 -0.61 12.02
C GLY A 23 6.39 -1.67 12.81
N GLU A 24 5.99 -1.29 14.05
CA GLU A 24 5.09 -2.13 14.86
C GLU A 24 3.76 -2.37 14.13
N GLY A 25 3.33 -3.62 14.06
CA GLY A 25 2.10 -4.03 13.37
C GLY A 25 2.18 -4.00 11.84
N GLU A 26 3.38 -3.87 11.26
CA GLU A 26 3.59 -3.82 9.81
C GLU A 26 4.44 -4.98 9.32
N VAL A 27 4.31 -5.28 8.04
CA VAL A 27 5.20 -6.17 7.29
C VAL A 27 5.96 -5.38 6.22
N LEU A 28 7.10 -5.89 5.81
CA LEU A 28 7.75 -5.49 4.58
C LEU A 28 7.25 -6.40 3.46
N LEU A 29 6.62 -5.83 2.47
CA LEU A 29 6.11 -6.51 1.28
C LEU A 29 7.05 -6.26 0.11
N LYS A 30 7.48 -7.33 -0.57
CA LYS A 30 8.09 -7.24 -1.89
C LYS A 30 6.98 -7.19 -2.93
N VAL A 31 6.83 -6.06 -3.60
CA VAL A 31 5.79 -5.87 -4.63
C VAL A 31 6.09 -6.75 -5.84
N ARG A 32 5.07 -7.45 -6.33
CA ARG A 32 5.16 -8.33 -7.50
C ARG A 32 4.32 -7.82 -8.67
N ALA A 33 3.19 -7.17 -8.37
CA ALA A 33 2.35 -6.52 -9.36
C ALA A 33 1.70 -5.26 -8.75
N ALA A 34 1.54 -4.23 -9.57
CA ALA A 34 0.82 -3.02 -9.21
C ALA A 34 0.01 -2.51 -10.41
N GLY A 35 -1.26 -2.21 -10.18
CA GLY A 35 -2.17 -1.59 -11.14
C GLY A 35 -2.05 -0.06 -11.13
N ILE A 36 -2.43 0.55 -12.24
CA ILE A 36 -2.57 2.01 -12.35
C ILE A 36 -4.05 2.35 -12.34
N CYS A 37 -4.53 2.90 -11.23
CA CYS A 37 -5.90 3.37 -11.10
C CYS A 37 -6.14 4.65 -11.90
N GLY A 38 -7.35 4.83 -12.41
CA GLY A 38 -7.77 6.09 -13.02
C GLY A 38 -7.59 7.31 -12.11
N SER A 39 -7.61 7.12 -10.78
CA SER A 39 -7.38 8.18 -9.80
C SER A 39 -5.90 8.59 -9.65
N ASP A 40 -4.96 7.77 -10.13
CA ASP A 40 -3.53 8.11 -10.10
C ASP A 40 -3.22 9.20 -11.14
N ILE A 41 -3.94 9.24 -12.26
CA ILE A 41 -3.72 10.21 -13.33
C ILE A 41 -3.88 11.66 -12.82
N PRO A 42 -5.04 12.09 -12.29
CA PRO A 42 -5.18 13.45 -11.76
C PRO A 42 -4.27 13.68 -10.54
N ARG A 43 -4.02 12.66 -9.69
CA ARG A 43 -3.11 12.79 -8.55
C ARG A 43 -1.69 13.11 -9.00
N ILE A 44 -1.20 12.49 -10.07
CA ILE A 44 0.16 12.71 -10.57
C ILE A 44 0.26 14.01 -11.35
N TYR A 45 -0.69 14.28 -12.26
CA TYR A 45 -0.55 15.31 -13.28
C TYR A 45 -1.32 16.60 -13.01
N GLU A 46 -2.30 16.62 -12.08
CA GLU A 46 -3.20 17.76 -11.93
C GLU A 46 -3.26 18.30 -10.49
N THR A 47 -3.50 17.44 -9.50
CA THR A 47 -3.85 17.87 -8.15
C THR A 47 -2.76 17.62 -7.10
N GLY A 48 -1.84 16.69 -7.35
CA GLY A 48 -0.87 16.23 -6.37
C GLY A 48 -1.45 15.24 -5.36
N ALA A 49 -0.60 14.78 -4.45
CA ALA A 49 -0.96 13.95 -3.31
C ALA A 49 -1.14 14.80 -2.05
N HIS A 50 -1.74 14.23 -1.00
CA HIS A 50 -1.90 14.91 0.30
C HIS A 50 -0.56 15.29 0.95
N ASN A 51 0.45 14.46 0.75
CA ASN A 51 1.83 14.71 1.17
C ASN A 51 2.74 14.42 -0.02
N MET A 52 3.79 15.18 -0.20
CA MET A 52 4.84 14.97 -1.20
C MET A 52 6.19 15.27 -0.57
N PRO A 53 7.26 14.52 -0.89
CA PRO A 53 7.27 13.41 -1.85
C PRO A 53 6.46 12.20 -1.38
N LEU A 54 5.94 11.40 -2.33
CA LEU A 54 5.14 10.21 -2.08
C LEU A 54 5.42 9.15 -3.16
N ILE A 55 5.44 7.88 -2.78
CA ILE A 55 5.38 6.76 -3.72
C ILE A 55 3.90 6.42 -3.96
N PRO A 56 3.33 6.62 -5.17
CA PRO A 56 1.94 6.29 -5.48
C PRO A 56 1.69 4.78 -5.60
N GLY A 57 0.50 4.41 -6.08
CA GLY A 57 0.06 3.03 -6.34
C GLY A 57 -0.64 2.43 -5.14
N HIS A 58 -1.93 2.16 -5.30
CA HIS A 58 -2.79 1.60 -4.23
C HIS A 58 -3.40 0.26 -4.61
N GLU A 59 -3.29 -0.15 -5.85
CA GLU A 59 -3.69 -1.44 -6.39
C GLU A 59 -2.45 -2.32 -6.51
N PHE A 60 -2.11 -3.14 -5.49
CA PHE A 60 -0.89 -3.94 -5.56
C PHE A 60 -0.95 -5.23 -4.76
N SER A 61 -0.09 -6.14 -5.12
CA SER A 61 0.09 -7.45 -4.50
C SER A 61 1.57 -7.79 -4.40
N GLY A 62 1.89 -8.76 -3.56
CA GLY A 62 3.28 -9.15 -3.38
C GLY A 62 3.47 -10.28 -2.39
N GLU A 63 4.70 -10.44 -1.96
CA GLU A 63 5.15 -11.46 -1.02
C GLU A 63 5.73 -10.80 0.23
N VAL A 64 5.29 -11.25 1.40
CA VAL A 64 5.80 -10.76 2.68
C VAL A 64 7.21 -11.28 2.89
N VAL A 65 8.18 -10.38 3.04
CA VAL A 65 9.60 -10.75 3.22
C VAL A 65 10.08 -10.59 4.66
N THR A 66 9.48 -9.70 5.43
CA THR A 66 9.83 -9.47 6.84
C THR A 66 8.60 -9.03 7.62
N ALA A 67 8.46 -9.49 8.86
CA ALA A 67 7.46 -9.04 9.81
C ALA A 67 8.11 -8.09 10.84
N GLY A 68 7.47 -6.95 11.09
CA GLY A 68 7.84 -6.02 12.15
C GLY A 68 7.43 -6.50 13.55
N GLU A 69 7.58 -5.63 14.54
CA GLU A 69 7.18 -5.94 15.91
C GLU A 69 5.67 -6.17 16.01
N ASN A 70 5.27 -7.12 16.87
CA ASN A 70 3.87 -7.49 17.15
C ASN A 70 3.08 -8.02 15.92
N VAL A 71 3.77 -8.51 14.89
CA VAL A 71 3.18 -9.19 13.73
C VAL A 71 3.53 -10.68 13.76
N SER A 72 2.59 -11.55 13.43
CA SER A 72 2.85 -12.98 13.30
C SER A 72 3.90 -13.26 12.21
N ARG A 73 4.94 -14.03 12.56
CA ARG A 73 5.95 -14.46 11.59
C ARG A 73 5.42 -15.44 10.54
N GLU A 74 4.22 -15.98 10.72
CA GLU A 74 3.53 -16.83 9.74
C GLU A 74 3.22 -16.10 8.43
N TRP A 75 3.20 -14.76 8.45
CA TRP A 75 3.06 -13.97 7.24
C TRP A 75 4.28 -14.04 6.32
N VAL A 76 5.47 -14.28 6.86
CA VAL A 76 6.70 -14.30 6.03
C VAL A 76 6.64 -15.44 5.00
N GLY A 77 6.84 -15.09 3.73
CA GLY A 77 6.70 -15.98 2.58
C GLY A 77 5.28 -16.09 2.02
N LYS A 78 4.27 -15.50 2.69
CA LYS A 78 2.89 -15.50 2.18
C LYS A 78 2.74 -14.57 0.98
N ARG A 79 1.95 -15.01 0.02
CA ARG A 79 1.48 -14.25 -1.13
C ARG A 79 0.23 -13.48 -0.73
N VAL A 80 0.20 -12.17 -0.93
CA VAL A 80 -0.90 -11.32 -0.47
C VAL A 80 -1.30 -10.28 -1.51
N GLY A 81 -2.61 -9.97 -1.55
CA GLY A 81 -3.14 -8.72 -2.04
C GLY A 81 -3.21 -7.70 -0.91
N VAL A 82 -3.29 -6.44 -1.22
CA VAL A 82 -3.32 -5.37 -0.22
C VAL A 82 -4.60 -4.54 -0.34
N PHE A 83 -5.36 -4.47 0.75
CA PHE A 83 -6.46 -3.52 0.90
C PHE A 83 -5.89 -2.17 1.36
N PRO A 84 -5.93 -1.09 0.56
CA PRO A 84 -5.12 0.10 0.82
C PRO A 84 -5.66 1.03 1.90
N LEU A 85 -6.93 0.93 2.28
CA LEU A 85 -7.54 1.78 3.31
C LEU A 85 -7.04 1.40 4.71
N ILE A 86 -6.48 2.37 5.44
CA ILE A 86 -6.02 2.20 6.81
C ILE A 86 -6.95 2.99 7.75
N PRO A 87 -7.93 2.34 8.39
CA PRO A 87 -8.88 3.01 9.27
C PRO A 87 -8.24 3.41 10.61
N CYS A 88 -8.71 4.50 11.21
CA CYS A 88 -8.19 4.96 12.52
C CYS A 88 -8.62 4.09 13.71
N ARG A 89 -9.59 3.19 13.54
CA ARG A 89 -10.16 2.21 14.50
C ARG A 89 -10.77 2.79 15.78
N LYS A 90 -10.81 4.10 15.95
CA LYS A 90 -11.31 4.77 17.16
C LYS A 90 -12.51 5.71 16.93
N CYS A 91 -12.79 6.12 15.71
CA CYS A 91 -13.97 6.94 15.42
C CYS A 91 -15.24 6.07 15.41
N ARG A 92 -16.41 6.71 15.57
CA ARG A 92 -17.71 6.01 15.65
C ARG A 92 -17.94 5.06 14.45
N PRO A 93 -17.74 5.45 13.17
CA PRO A 93 -17.87 4.50 12.07
C PRO A 93 -16.95 3.26 12.21
N CYS A 94 -15.69 3.45 12.63
CA CYS A 94 -14.78 2.32 12.84
C CYS A 94 -15.25 1.36 13.94
N LEU A 95 -15.81 1.90 15.03
CA LEU A 95 -16.39 1.07 16.12
C LEU A 95 -17.63 0.28 15.65
N GLU A 96 -18.35 0.82 14.67
CA GLU A 96 -19.47 0.18 13.98
C GLU A 96 -19.00 -0.71 12.79
N ARG A 97 -17.66 -0.91 12.59
CA ARG A 97 -17.03 -1.66 11.50
C ARG A 97 -17.33 -1.12 10.09
N ARG A 98 -17.66 0.15 10.00
CA ARG A 98 -17.88 0.88 8.74
C ARG A 98 -16.59 1.64 8.39
N TYR A 99 -15.57 0.91 8.03
CA TYR A 99 -14.20 1.44 7.86
C TYR A 99 -14.09 2.44 6.71
N GLU A 100 -14.88 2.24 5.65
CA GLU A 100 -15.00 3.15 4.50
C GLU A 100 -15.48 4.56 4.90
N MET A 101 -16.18 4.67 6.04
CA MET A 101 -16.68 5.93 6.62
C MET A 101 -15.72 6.52 7.66
N CYS A 102 -14.49 6.02 7.76
CA CYS A 102 -13.53 6.46 8.75
C CYS A 102 -13.20 7.95 8.56
N ARG A 103 -13.34 8.73 9.66
CA ARG A 103 -13.10 10.19 9.63
C ARG A 103 -11.61 10.58 9.61
N GLY A 104 -10.73 9.66 9.97
CA GLY A 104 -9.28 9.90 10.08
C GLY A 104 -8.50 8.75 9.48
N TYR A 105 -8.89 8.27 8.30
CA TYR A 105 -8.21 7.20 7.60
C TYR A 105 -6.88 7.66 7.01
N SER A 106 -5.95 6.73 6.88
CA SER A 106 -4.82 6.81 5.96
C SER A 106 -5.06 5.88 4.77
N TYR A 107 -4.24 6.01 3.73
CA TYR A 107 -4.43 5.24 2.50
C TYR A 107 -3.08 5.06 1.80
N LEU A 108 -2.72 3.81 1.52
CA LEU A 108 -1.49 3.48 0.80
C LEU A 108 -1.56 4.05 -0.62
N GLY A 109 -0.45 4.60 -1.11
CA GLY A 109 -0.36 5.20 -2.44
C GLY A 109 -0.97 6.61 -2.60
N SER A 110 -1.55 7.20 -1.52
CA SER A 110 -2.09 8.55 -1.58
C SER A 110 -1.83 9.41 -0.33
N ARG A 111 -1.75 8.81 0.85
CA ARG A 111 -1.43 9.46 2.13
C ARG A 111 -0.19 8.87 2.79
N ARG A 112 0.17 7.67 2.40
CA ARG A 112 1.39 6.93 2.72
C ARG A 112 1.92 6.33 1.43
N ASP A 113 3.19 5.95 1.43
CA ASP A 113 3.82 5.28 0.30
C ASP A 113 3.08 4.00 -0.09
N GLY A 114 3.01 3.75 -1.38
CA GLY A 114 2.27 2.65 -2.00
C GLY A 114 3.13 1.72 -2.83
N GLY A 115 2.49 1.04 -3.78
CA GLY A 115 3.03 -0.10 -4.50
C GLY A 115 3.87 0.22 -5.74
N PHE A 116 4.08 1.49 -6.13
CA PHE A 116 4.95 1.80 -7.26
C PHE A 116 6.43 1.79 -6.86
N ALA A 117 6.84 0.75 -6.14
CA ALA A 117 8.18 0.50 -5.63
C ALA A 117 8.47 -1.00 -5.58
N GLU A 118 9.73 -1.38 -5.40
CA GLU A 118 10.10 -2.79 -5.21
C GLU A 118 9.65 -3.33 -3.86
N TYR A 119 9.58 -2.47 -2.83
CA TYR A 119 9.14 -2.84 -1.47
C TYR A 119 8.28 -1.73 -0.88
N VAL A 120 7.35 -2.14 0.01
CA VAL A 120 6.48 -1.22 0.76
C VAL A 120 6.21 -1.76 2.16
N ALA A 121 6.13 -0.88 3.16
CA ALA A 121 5.68 -1.24 4.51
C ALA A 121 4.14 -1.18 4.57
N VAL A 122 3.51 -2.30 4.95
CA VAL A 122 2.04 -2.47 4.95
C VAL A 122 1.59 -2.94 6.33
N PRO A 123 0.55 -2.33 6.94
CA PRO A 123 -0.01 -2.86 8.18
C PRO A 123 -0.57 -4.28 7.98
N GLU A 124 -0.35 -5.18 8.93
CA GLU A 124 -0.82 -6.57 8.89
C GLU A 124 -2.32 -6.67 8.58
N TRP A 125 -3.13 -5.76 9.14
CA TRP A 125 -4.57 -5.75 8.92
C TRP A 125 -4.98 -5.54 7.45
N ASN A 126 -4.12 -4.94 6.66
CA ASN A 126 -4.36 -4.64 5.24
C ASN A 126 -4.00 -5.80 4.31
N LEU A 127 -3.49 -6.91 4.85
CA LEU A 127 -3.08 -8.06 4.07
C LEU A 127 -4.24 -9.02 3.83
N ILE A 128 -4.36 -9.51 2.61
CA ILE A 128 -5.31 -10.54 2.20
C ILE A 128 -4.50 -11.68 1.59
N GLU A 129 -4.45 -12.83 2.29
CA GLU A 129 -3.73 -14.01 1.79
C GLU A 129 -4.35 -14.51 0.48
N LEU A 130 -3.51 -14.79 -0.52
CA LEU A 130 -3.97 -15.27 -1.82
C LEU A 130 -4.07 -16.78 -1.83
N ALA A 131 -5.12 -17.29 -2.47
CA ALA A 131 -5.18 -18.70 -2.82
C ALA A 131 -4.09 -19.05 -3.86
N ASP A 132 -3.68 -20.33 -3.88
CA ASP A 132 -2.56 -20.79 -4.71
C ASP A 132 -2.77 -20.54 -6.21
N ASN A 133 -4.02 -20.55 -6.67
CA ASN A 133 -4.41 -20.38 -8.07
C ASN A 133 -4.61 -18.91 -8.50
N VAL A 134 -4.43 -17.94 -7.59
CA VAL A 134 -4.54 -16.50 -7.90
C VAL A 134 -3.16 -15.95 -8.21
N SER A 135 -2.97 -15.33 -9.36
CA SER A 135 -1.73 -14.64 -9.72
C SER A 135 -1.58 -13.30 -8.97
N PHE A 136 -0.37 -12.74 -8.94
CA PHE A 136 -0.16 -11.42 -8.35
C PHE A 136 -0.86 -10.32 -9.17
N GLU A 137 -0.89 -10.45 -10.48
CA GLU A 137 -1.56 -9.53 -11.39
C GLU A 137 -3.07 -9.51 -11.13
N GLU A 138 -3.71 -10.68 -11.03
CA GLU A 138 -5.13 -10.78 -10.67
C GLU A 138 -5.40 -10.17 -9.29
N ALA A 139 -4.55 -10.46 -8.31
CA ALA A 139 -4.68 -9.92 -6.95
C ALA A 139 -4.54 -8.39 -6.91
N ALA A 140 -3.62 -7.81 -7.69
CA ALA A 140 -3.47 -6.36 -7.77
C ALA A 140 -4.70 -5.66 -8.34
N MET A 141 -5.48 -6.35 -9.20
CA MET A 141 -6.70 -5.82 -9.84
C MET A 141 -7.96 -6.01 -9.00
N THR A 142 -7.88 -6.51 -7.76
CA THR A 142 -9.07 -6.76 -6.92
C THR A 142 -9.46 -5.56 -6.05
N GLU A 143 -8.64 -4.52 -5.97
CA GLU A 143 -8.96 -3.31 -5.19
C GLU A 143 -10.12 -2.51 -5.82
N PRO A 144 -10.18 -2.31 -7.14
CA PRO A 144 -11.28 -1.60 -7.80
C PRO A 144 -12.65 -2.22 -7.61
#